data_7f37c2b3246346a529ea7c18448b7d7a
#
_entry.id   7f37c2b3246346a529ea7c18448b7d7a
#
_cell.length_a   1.000
_cell.length_b   1.000
_cell.length_c   1.000
_cell.angle_alpha   90.00
_cell.angle_beta   90.00
_cell.angle_gamma   90.00
#
_symmetry.space_group_name_H-M   'P 1'
#
loop_
_entity.id
_entity.type
_entity.pdbx_description
1 polymer ?
#
loop_
_entity_poly.entity_id
_entity_poly.type
_entity_poly.pdbx_seq_one_letter_code
_entity_poly.pdbx_strand_id
1 'polypeptide(L)'
;ATLGMKRNSHLGGVACDGKNVWICHSDNSTLERIPYQMLVELAKEKPKEFIDCSKSIEAFRVKNRPSCITYHDGKLWVATENDFLKSKMISYRFQENELKEMDSYTIPPKVQGIAFADDGRVFLSTSLGRTKSSFLRIYHSLEALNEKPTKPMQKVEMPPCSEELEIFGQNLYILFESAGQKYYEGTDGKGNSLSPLEKIICIRLQSV
;
A
#
# COMPACT_ATOMS: atom_id res chain seq x y z
N ALA A 1 -17.56 -2.05 -11.47
CA ALA A 1 -18.40 -2.25 -10.29
C ALA A 1 -17.83 -1.46 -9.09
N THR A 2 -18.69 -0.96 -8.22
CA THR A 2 -18.29 -0.40 -6.93
C THR A 2 -18.59 -1.44 -5.85
N LEU A 3 -17.56 -1.82 -5.10
CA LEU A 3 -17.70 -2.80 -4.04
C LEU A 3 -17.89 -2.10 -2.69
N GLY A 4 -18.98 -2.42 -2.00
CA GLY A 4 -19.28 -1.94 -0.65
C GLY A 4 -18.57 -2.78 0.40
N MET A 5 -17.78 -2.13 1.23
CA MET A 5 -17.06 -2.75 2.35
C MET A 5 -17.96 -2.80 3.59
N LYS A 6 -17.59 -3.65 4.55
CA LYS A 6 -18.36 -3.86 5.78
C LYS A 6 -18.46 -2.61 6.68
N ARG A 7 -17.48 -1.74 6.63
CA ARG A 7 -17.36 -0.56 7.48
C ARG A 7 -16.78 0.63 6.72
N ASN A 8 -17.20 1.83 7.07
CA ASN A 8 -16.52 3.05 6.65
C ASN A 8 -15.16 3.14 7.35
N SER A 9 -14.10 3.29 6.55
CA SER A 9 -12.74 3.54 7.05
C SER A 9 -11.87 4.08 5.94
N HIS A 10 -10.73 4.60 6.32
CA HIS A 10 -9.64 4.85 5.39
C HIS A 10 -9.04 3.51 4.95
N LEU A 11 -9.17 3.19 3.67
CA LEU A 11 -8.58 2.00 3.05
C LEU A 11 -7.19 2.38 2.54
N GLY A 12 -6.18 2.07 3.35
CA GLY A 12 -4.82 2.59 3.12
C GLY A 12 -3.98 1.81 2.12
N GLY A 13 -4.43 0.64 1.66
CA GLY A 13 -3.67 -0.16 0.69
C GLY A 13 -4.35 -1.48 0.37
N VAL A 14 -3.93 -2.12 -0.72
CA VAL A 14 -4.46 -3.38 -1.21
C VAL A 14 -3.32 -4.30 -1.67
N ALA A 15 -3.37 -5.58 -1.33
CA ALA A 15 -2.43 -6.59 -1.80
C ALA A 15 -3.15 -7.86 -2.24
N CYS A 16 -2.53 -8.64 -3.13
CA CYS A 16 -3.07 -9.91 -3.59
C CYS A 16 -2.06 -11.04 -3.32
N ASP A 17 -2.49 -12.09 -2.63
CA ASP A 17 -1.69 -13.29 -2.37
C ASP A 17 -1.87 -14.41 -3.43
N GLY A 18 -2.54 -14.08 -4.53
CA GLY A 18 -2.91 -15.01 -5.60
C GLY A 18 -4.23 -15.76 -5.36
N LYS A 19 -4.73 -15.80 -4.14
CA LYS A 19 -6.01 -16.42 -3.75
C LYS A 19 -6.99 -15.42 -3.17
N ASN A 20 -6.48 -14.44 -2.47
CA ASN A 20 -7.26 -13.42 -1.77
C ASN A 20 -6.72 -12.03 -2.10
N VAL A 21 -7.61 -11.05 -2.04
CA VAL A 21 -7.27 -9.64 -1.97
C VAL A 21 -7.39 -9.19 -0.52
N TRP A 22 -6.34 -8.56 -0.03
CA TRP A 22 -6.22 -8.05 1.32
C TRP A 22 -6.28 -6.53 1.31
N ILE A 23 -7.05 -5.94 2.20
CA ILE A 23 -7.32 -4.50 2.23
C ILE A 23 -7.03 -3.98 3.63
N CYS A 24 -6.26 -2.91 3.73
CA CYS A 24 -6.00 -2.21 4.98
C CYS A 24 -7.23 -1.44 5.45
N HIS A 25 -7.60 -1.66 6.71
CA HIS A 25 -8.64 -0.91 7.42
C HIS A 25 -8.02 -0.14 8.58
N SER A 26 -7.55 1.07 8.31
CA SER A 26 -6.70 1.83 9.24
C SER A 26 -7.38 2.15 10.58
N ASP A 27 -8.66 2.52 10.55
CA ASP A 27 -9.37 2.96 11.76
C ASP A 27 -9.70 1.82 12.73
N ASN A 28 -9.73 0.59 12.23
CA ASN A 28 -10.09 -0.59 13.05
C ASN A 28 -8.89 -1.48 13.37
N SER A 29 -7.69 -1.16 12.86
CA SER A 29 -6.50 -2.02 12.95
C SER A 29 -6.79 -3.45 12.48
N THR A 30 -7.40 -3.57 11.29
CA THR A 30 -7.72 -4.86 10.66
C THR A 30 -7.24 -4.90 9.22
N LEU A 31 -6.98 -6.13 8.75
CA LEU A 31 -6.93 -6.45 7.32
C LEU A 31 -8.23 -7.16 6.97
N GLU A 32 -8.86 -6.71 5.90
CA GLU A 32 -10.04 -7.37 5.35
C GLU A 32 -9.65 -8.22 4.15
N ARG A 33 -10.20 -9.43 4.06
CA ARG A 33 -9.93 -10.42 3.03
C ARG A 33 -11.16 -10.64 2.17
N ILE A 34 -10.94 -10.60 0.84
CA ILE A 34 -11.94 -10.96 -0.17
C ILE A 34 -11.35 -12.06 -1.05
N PRO A 35 -12.06 -13.16 -1.32
CA PRO A 35 -11.61 -14.17 -2.28
C PRO A 35 -11.38 -13.55 -3.67
N TYR A 36 -10.20 -13.76 -4.25
CA TYR A 36 -9.87 -13.21 -5.58
C TYR A 36 -10.82 -13.69 -6.67
N GLN A 37 -11.23 -14.96 -6.60
CA GLN A 37 -12.16 -15.55 -7.58
C GLN A 37 -13.51 -14.81 -7.61
N MET A 38 -14.01 -14.38 -6.46
CA MET A 38 -15.23 -13.56 -6.38
C MET A 38 -15.08 -12.26 -7.19
N LEU A 39 -13.94 -11.58 -7.10
CA LEU A 39 -13.69 -10.35 -7.88
C LEU A 39 -13.62 -10.63 -9.38
N VAL A 40 -13.03 -11.77 -9.78
CA VAL A 40 -13.00 -12.21 -11.18
C VAL A 40 -14.41 -12.46 -11.73
N GLU A 41 -15.27 -13.08 -10.96
CA GLU A 41 -16.65 -13.36 -11.33
C GLU A 41 -17.45 -12.06 -11.47
N LEU A 42 -17.36 -11.16 -10.49
CA LEU A 42 -18.00 -9.83 -10.54
C LEU A 42 -17.51 -8.99 -11.73
N ALA A 43 -16.22 -9.08 -12.06
CA ALA A 43 -15.67 -8.38 -13.22
C ALA A 43 -16.21 -8.92 -14.55
N LYS A 44 -16.47 -10.23 -14.66
CA LYS A 44 -17.07 -10.86 -15.85
C LYS A 44 -18.53 -10.44 -16.04
N GLU A 45 -19.28 -10.39 -14.96
CA GLU A 45 -20.69 -9.96 -14.99
C GLU A 45 -20.82 -8.45 -15.28
N LYS A 46 -19.75 -7.67 -15.06
CA LYS A 46 -19.71 -6.20 -15.24
C LYS A 46 -20.93 -5.50 -14.64
N PRO A 47 -21.28 -5.73 -13.39
CA PRO A 47 -22.39 -5.08 -12.78
C PRO A 47 -22.19 -3.56 -12.79
N LYS A 48 -23.24 -2.81 -13.14
CA LYS A 48 -23.22 -1.34 -13.17
C LYS A 48 -23.51 -0.72 -11.81
N GLU A 49 -23.97 -1.52 -10.88
CA GLU A 49 -24.48 -1.08 -9.59
C GLU A 49 -23.46 -1.31 -8.46
N PHE A 50 -23.76 -0.72 -7.33
CA PHE A 50 -23.06 -0.96 -6.09
C PHE A 50 -23.31 -2.39 -5.60
N ILE A 51 -22.26 -3.10 -5.25
CA ILE A 51 -22.33 -4.48 -4.75
C ILE A 51 -21.93 -4.49 -3.28
N ASP A 52 -22.85 -4.88 -2.41
CA ASP A 52 -22.56 -5.07 -1.00
C ASP A 52 -21.78 -6.38 -0.79
N CYS A 53 -20.48 -6.25 -0.56
CA CYS A 53 -19.58 -7.36 -0.28
C CYS A 53 -19.45 -7.67 1.23
N SER A 54 -20.17 -6.97 2.10
CA SER A 54 -20.00 -7.05 3.56
C SER A 54 -20.11 -8.46 4.15
N LYS A 55 -20.90 -9.35 3.52
CA LYS A 55 -21.09 -10.74 3.92
C LYS A 55 -19.96 -11.66 3.47
N SER A 56 -19.20 -11.25 2.46
CA SER A 56 -18.10 -12.05 1.86
C SER A 56 -16.73 -11.60 2.35
N ILE A 57 -16.69 -10.60 3.23
CA ILE A 57 -15.47 -10.03 3.78
C ILE A 57 -15.23 -10.60 5.17
N GLU A 58 -14.04 -11.13 5.35
CA GLU A 58 -13.53 -11.54 6.66
C GLU A 58 -12.49 -10.53 7.14
N ALA A 59 -12.57 -10.13 8.42
CA ALA A 59 -11.70 -9.14 9.02
C ALA A 59 -10.78 -9.79 10.07
N PHE A 60 -9.48 -9.55 9.94
CA PHE A 60 -8.43 -10.07 10.81
C PHE A 60 -7.74 -8.92 11.52
N ARG A 61 -7.67 -8.98 12.84
CA ARG A 61 -7.00 -7.95 13.63
C ARG A 61 -5.48 -8.03 13.43
N VAL A 62 -4.85 -6.87 13.29
CA VAL A 62 -3.39 -6.70 13.24
C VAL A 62 -2.92 -5.82 14.40
N LYS A 63 -1.65 -5.92 14.74
CA LYS A 63 -1.08 -5.23 15.89
C LYS A 63 -0.84 -3.74 15.64
N ASN A 64 -0.47 -3.39 14.42
CA ASN A 64 -0.24 -2.03 14.00
C ASN A 64 -1.49 -1.44 13.30
N ARG A 65 -1.56 -0.11 13.22
CA ARG A 65 -2.56 0.59 12.40
C ARG A 65 -2.14 0.48 10.93
N PRO A 66 -2.84 -0.32 10.11
CA PRO A 66 -2.41 -0.58 8.74
C PRO A 66 -2.69 0.63 7.84
N SER A 67 -1.67 1.16 7.17
CA SER A 67 -1.79 2.29 6.23
C SER A 67 -1.35 1.92 4.81
N CYS A 68 -0.49 0.93 4.65
CA CYS A 68 -0.21 0.30 3.36
C CYS A 68 0.14 -1.18 3.56
N ILE A 69 0.05 -1.96 2.50
CA ILE A 69 0.24 -3.40 2.52
C ILE A 69 0.81 -3.88 1.19
N THR A 70 1.70 -4.85 1.24
CA THR A 70 2.12 -5.64 0.07
C THR A 70 2.23 -7.11 0.43
N TYR A 71 2.22 -7.98 -0.57
CA TYR A 71 2.44 -9.42 -0.40
C TYR A 71 3.77 -9.81 -1.05
N HIS A 72 4.64 -10.41 -0.26
CA HIS A 72 5.95 -10.88 -0.73
C HIS A 72 6.41 -12.07 0.10
N ASP A 73 6.98 -13.08 -0.55
CA ASP A 73 7.54 -14.29 0.07
C ASP A 73 6.60 -14.97 1.10
N GLY A 74 5.34 -15.17 0.69
CA GLY A 74 4.35 -15.85 1.53
C GLY A 74 3.89 -15.06 2.75
N LYS A 75 4.18 -13.76 2.82
CA LYS A 75 3.84 -12.87 3.93
C LYS A 75 3.12 -11.61 3.44
N LEU A 76 2.23 -11.10 4.26
CA LEU A 76 1.66 -9.77 4.14
C LEU A 76 2.54 -8.80 4.93
N TRP A 77 3.04 -7.78 4.28
CA TRP A 77 3.88 -6.74 4.88
C TRP A 77 3.06 -5.48 5.06
N VAL A 78 2.86 -5.09 6.31
CA VAL A 78 1.92 -4.02 6.69
C VAL A 78 2.68 -2.90 7.38
N ALA A 79 2.63 -1.70 6.83
CA ALA A 79 3.23 -0.53 7.45
C ALA A 79 2.19 0.35 8.15
N THR A 80 2.65 1.07 9.15
CA THR A 80 1.90 2.12 9.82
C THR A 80 2.41 3.47 9.35
N GLU A 81 1.52 4.31 8.88
CA GLU A 81 1.84 5.71 8.62
C GLU A 81 2.07 6.46 9.94
N ASN A 82 3.13 7.25 9.98
CA ASN A 82 3.39 8.20 11.05
C ASN A 82 4.06 9.43 10.43
N ASP A 83 3.55 10.61 10.74
CA ASP A 83 4.02 11.85 10.10
C ASP A 83 5.40 12.31 10.57
N PHE A 84 5.78 12.02 11.79
CA PHE A 84 6.93 12.66 12.43
C PHE A 84 7.96 11.70 13.00
N LEU A 85 7.56 10.50 13.38
CA LEU A 85 8.40 9.52 14.05
C LEU A 85 8.67 8.32 13.15
N LYS A 86 9.75 7.58 13.44
CA LYS A 86 9.97 6.26 12.86
C LYS A 86 8.75 5.39 13.09
N SER A 87 8.36 4.68 12.07
CA SER A 87 7.21 3.81 12.08
C SER A 87 7.62 2.33 12.09
N LYS A 88 6.65 1.45 12.09
CA LYS A 88 6.86 0.01 12.05
C LYS A 88 6.24 -0.58 10.79
N MET A 89 6.96 -1.52 10.19
CA MET A 89 6.46 -2.46 9.21
C MET A 89 6.49 -3.84 9.85
N ILE A 90 5.34 -4.52 9.84
CA ILE A 90 5.19 -5.83 10.46
C ILE A 90 4.79 -6.83 9.36
N SER A 91 5.44 -7.98 9.34
CA SER A 91 5.05 -9.07 8.46
C SER A 91 4.10 -10.04 9.16
N TYR A 92 3.11 -10.51 8.42
CA TYR A 92 2.13 -11.49 8.89
C TYR A 92 2.06 -12.66 7.92
N ARG A 93 1.93 -13.87 8.45
CA ARG A 93 1.61 -15.06 7.67
C ARG A 93 0.17 -15.46 7.94
N PHE A 94 -0.60 -15.65 6.88
CA PHE A 94 -1.94 -16.20 7.01
C PHE A 94 -1.87 -17.72 7.01
N GLN A 95 -2.25 -18.32 8.12
CA GLN A 95 -2.28 -19.78 8.29
C GLN A 95 -3.32 -20.16 9.36
N GLU A 96 -3.95 -21.31 9.21
CA GLU A 96 -4.95 -21.81 10.17
C GLU A 96 -6.09 -20.81 10.43
N ASN A 97 -6.45 -20.04 9.39
CA ASN A 97 -7.46 -18.98 9.42
C ASN A 97 -7.14 -17.82 10.38
N GLU A 98 -5.86 -17.55 10.62
CA GLU A 98 -5.36 -16.46 11.45
C GLU A 98 -4.20 -15.73 10.79
N LEU A 99 -3.99 -14.47 11.17
CA LEU A 99 -2.79 -13.71 10.84
C LEU A 99 -1.79 -13.83 12.00
N LYS A 100 -0.73 -14.61 11.79
CA LYS A 100 0.36 -14.75 12.76
C LYS A 100 1.45 -13.71 12.47
N GLU A 101 1.75 -12.87 13.46
CA GLU A 101 2.87 -11.92 13.40
C GLU A 101 4.18 -12.68 13.28
N MET A 102 5.05 -12.25 12.36
CA MET A 102 6.37 -12.87 12.12
C MET A 102 7.48 -11.91 12.56
N ASP A 103 7.73 -10.87 11.78
CA ASP A 103 8.86 -9.97 11.96
C ASP A 103 8.39 -8.52 12.06
N SER A 104 9.20 -7.67 12.71
CA SER A 104 8.92 -6.25 12.82
C SER A 104 10.17 -5.42 12.51
N TYR A 105 10.05 -4.47 11.61
CA TYR A 105 11.12 -3.61 11.12
C TYR A 105 10.81 -2.14 11.39
N THR A 106 11.86 -1.37 11.69
CA THR A 106 11.74 0.08 11.79
C THR A 106 11.83 0.69 10.40
N ILE A 107 10.88 1.54 10.04
CA ILE A 107 10.81 2.22 8.74
C ILE A 107 10.80 3.75 8.93
N PRO A 108 11.09 4.55 7.89
CA PRO A 108 10.97 6.00 7.96
C PRO A 108 9.49 6.40 8.16
N PRO A 109 9.24 7.66 8.55
CA PRO A 109 7.87 8.20 8.58
C PRO A 109 7.29 8.35 7.17
N LYS A 110 5.96 8.46 7.08
CA LYS A 110 5.21 8.83 5.87
C LYS A 110 5.25 7.80 4.75
N VAL A 111 5.42 6.54 5.09
CA VAL A 111 5.38 5.44 4.12
C VAL A 111 3.93 5.21 3.70
N GLN A 112 3.72 5.22 2.37
CA GLN A 112 2.42 5.02 1.71
C GLN A 112 2.39 3.78 0.82
N GLY A 113 3.55 3.25 0.43
CA GLY A 113 3.64 2.04 -0.38
C GLY A 113 4.96 1.29 -0.13
N ILE A 114 4.92 -0.03 -0.33
CA ILE A 114 6.03 -0.94 -0.12
C ILE A 114 6.09 -1.90 -1.30
N ALA A 115 7.30 -2.12 -1.84
CA ALA A 115 7.53 -3.20 -2.79
C ALA A 115 8.89 -3.87 -2.53
N PHE A 116 8.99 -5.15 -2.88
CA PHE A 116 10.20 -5.95 -2.76
C PHE A 116 10.61 -6.45 -4.14
N ALA A 117 11.89 -6.31 -4.47
CA ALA A 117 12.45 -6.92 -5.66
C ALA A 117 13.04 -8.30 -5.36
N ASP A 118 13.12 -9.14 -6.39
CA ASP A 118 13.67 -10.50 -6.27
C ASP A 118 15.14 -10.53 -5.84
N ASP A 119 15.87 -9.43 -6.05
CA ASP A 119 17.27 -9.26 -5.63
C ASP A 119 17.43 -8.82 -4.16
N GLY A 120 16.32 -8.73 -3.42
CA GLY A 120 16.27 -8.39 -1.99
C GLY A 120 16.16 -6.89 -1.70
N ARG A 121 16.19 -6.03 -2.72
CA ARG A 121 15.97 -4.59 -2.51
C ARG A 121 14.56 -4.31 -2.02
N VAL A 122 14.47 -3.30 -1.15
CA VAL A 122 13.19 -2.80 -0.61
C VAL A 122 12.94 -1.38 -1.12
N PHE A 123 11.75 -1.16 -1.62
CA PHE A 123 11.30 0.12 -2.15
C PHE A 123 10.18 0.66 -1.26
N LEU A 124 10.32 1.91 -0.83
CA LEU A 124 9.29 2.60 -0.04
C LEU A 124 8.89 3.89 -0.74
N SER A 125 7.59 4.07 -0.96
CA SER A 125 7.01 5.37 -1.30
C SER A 125 6.79 6.16 -0.01
N THR A 126 7.25 7.40 0.03
CA THR A 126 6.99 8.31 1.15
C THR A 126 6.41 9.62 0.65
N SER A 127 5.27 10.03 1.19
CA SER A 127 4.51 11.20 0.76
C SER A 127 3.96 11.99 1.95
N LEU A 128 3.82 13.31 1.78
CA LEU A 128 3.18 14.17 2.77
C LEU A 128 2.46 15.34 2.10
N GLY A 129 1.15 15.23 2.03
CA GLY A 129 0.28 16.28 1.52
C GLY A 129 0.39 16.47 0.01
N ARG A 130 -0.27 17.51 -0.51
CA ARG A 130 -0.55 17.69 -1.94
C ARG A 130 0.44 18.58 -2.68
N THR A 131 1.31 19.27 -1.93
CA THR A 131 2.21 20.30 -2.47
C THR A 131 3.68 20.00 -2.24
N LYS A 132 4.00 19.01 -1.39
CA LYS A 132 5.37 18.62 -1.09
C LYS A 132 5.75 17.41 -1.93
N SER A 133 6.96 17.42 -2.47
CA SER A 133 7.50 16.26 -3.21
C SER A 133 7.41 14.98 -2.40
N SER A 134 7.02 13.92 -3.07
CA SER A 134 7.13 12.54 -2.58
C SER A 134 8.52 11.99 -2.87
N PHE A 135 8.87 10.87 -2.27
CA PHE A 135 10.17 10.25 -2.49
C PHE A 135 10.05 8.73 -2.59
N LEU A 136 10.67 8.17 -3.62
CA LEU A 136 10.99 6.76 -3.68
C LEU A 136 12.31 6.53 -2.93
N ARG A 137 12.29 5.68 -1.91
CA ARG A 137 13.45 5.30 -1.11
C ARG A 137 13.79 3.84 -1.39
N ILE A 138 15.04 3.59 -1.76
CA ILE A 138 15.53 2.27 -2.13
C ILE A 138 16.57 1.83 -1.12
N TYR A 139 16.43 0.63 -0.59
CA TYR A 139 17.35 0.00 0.36
C TYR A 139 17.90 -1.30 -0.22
N HIS A 140 19.13 -1.64 0.12
CA HIS A 140 19.75 -2.90 -0.33
C HIS A 140 19.04 -4.14 0.21
N SER A 141 18.51 -4.06 1.43
CA SER A 141 17.82 -5.16 2.10
C SER A 141 16.92 -4.67 3.24
N LEU A 142 16.16 -5.58 3.81
CA LEU A 142 15.37 -5.34 5.03
C LEU A 142 16.24 -4.98 6.24
N GLU A 143 17.41 -5.58 6.37
CA GLU A 143 18.35 -5.30 7.45
C GLU A 143 18.87 -3.87 7.34
N ALA A 144 19.28 -3.45 6.14
CA ALA A 144 19.75 -2.09 5.88
C ALA A 144 18.66 -1.05 6.15
N LEU A 145 17.40 -1.35 5.78
CA LEU A 145 16.24 -0.53 6.12
C LEU A 145 16.07 -0.41 7.64
N ASN A 146 16.07 -1.53 8.35
CA ASN A 146 15.83 -1.57 9.79
C ASN A 146 16.92 -0.83 10.60
N GLU A 147 18.18 -1.00 10.22
CA GLU A 147 19.32 -0.36 10.88
C GLU A 147 19.34 1.17 10.66
N LYS A 148 19.11 1.58 9.42
CA LYS A 148 19.22 3.00 9.01
C LYS A 148 18.00 3.44 8.19
N PRO A 149 16.79 3.48 8.78
CA PRO A 149 15.53 3.74 8.03
C PRO A 149 15.50 5.11 7.35
N THR A 150 16.25 6.08 7.85
CA THR A 150 16.32 7.43 7.25
C THR A 150 17.42 7.59 6.20
N LYS A 151 18.29 6.59 6.02
CA LYS A 151 19.42 6.61 5.08
C LYS A 151 19.27 5.52 4.02
N PRO A 152 18.41 5.70 3.02
CA PRO A 152 18.31 4.76 1.91
C PRO A 152 19.61 4.76 1.07
N MET A 153 19.84 3.70 0.33
CA MET A 153 20.89 3.62 -0.69
C MET A 153 20.68 4.68 -1.77
N GLN A 154 19.43 4.84 -2.19
CA GLN A 154 19.01 5.85 -3.17
C GLN A 154 17.72 6.50 -2.73
N LYS A 155 17.58 7.80 -2.99
CA LYS A 155 16.37 8.59 -2.78
C LYS A 155 16.07 9.36 -4.05
N VAL A 156 14.94 9.03 -4.67
CA VAL A 156 14.47 9.67 -5.90
C VAL A 156 13.28 10.57 -5.57
N GLU A 157 13.36 11.83 -5.99
CA GLU A 157 12.26 12.77 -5.85
C GLU A 157 11.17 12.47 -6.87
N MET A 158 9.92 12.53 -6.41
CA MET A 158 8.72 12.27 -7.21
C MET A 158 7.69 13.40 -7.01
N PRO A 159 6.74 13.56 -7.92
CA PRO A 159 5.59 14.42 -7.72
C PRO A 159 4.86 14.11 -6.41
N PRO A 160 4.14 15.09 -5.83
CA PRO A 160 3.35 14.90 -4.61
C PRO A 160 2.32 13.77 -4.73
N CYS A 161 1.87 13.25 -3.58
CA CYS A 161 0.80 12.26 -3.48
C CYS A 161 1.15 10.88 -4.08
N SER A 162 2.41 10.45 -4.02
CA SER A 162 2.72 9.05 -4.33
C SER A 162 2.15 8.14 -3.24
N GLU A 163 1.51 7.07 -3.64
CA GLU A 163 0.85 6.10 -2.78
C GLU A 163 1.49 4.71 -2.96
N GLU A 164 0.76 3.78 -3.52
CA GLU A 164 1.13 2.38 -3.59
C GLU A 164 2.25 2.10 -4.61
N LEU A 165 3.04 1.09 -4.31
CA LEU A 165 4.09 0.53 -5.15
C LEU A 165 3.82 -0.94 -5.43
N GLU A 166 4.09 -1.38 -6.66
CA GLU A 166 4.05 -2.79 -7.02
C GLU A 166 5.20 -3.12 -7.96
N ILE A 167 5.87 -4.24 -7.76
CA ILE A 167 6.87 -4.77 -8.70
C ILE A 167 6.28 -5.97 -9.39
N PHE A 168 6.24 -5.90 -10.73
CA PHE A 168 5.86 -7.02 -11.59
C PHE A 168 6.94 -7.27 -12.64
N GLY A 169 7.60 -8.40 -12.54
CA GLY A 169 8.80 -8.70 -13.31
C GLY A 169 9.92 -7.69 -13.03
N GLN A 170 10.41 -7.02 -14.07
CA GLN A 170 11.46 -6.01 -13.94
C GLN A 170 10.91 -4.57 -13.88
N ASN A 171 9.63 -4.40 -13.63
CA ASN A 171 9.01 -3.09 -13.64
C ASN A 171 8.47 -2.73 -12.25
N LEU A 172 8.78 -1.53 -11.79
CA LEU A 172 8.16 -0.89 -10.64
C LEU A 172 7.01 0.01 -11.11
N TYR A 173 5.83 -0.23 -10.61
CA TYR A 173 4.64 0.59 -10.84
C TYR A 173 4.39 1.47 -9.62
N ILE A 174 4.10 2.75 -9.85
CA ILE A 174 3.85 3.74 -8.81
C ILE A 174 2.50 4.38 -9.07
N LEU A 175 1.61 4.27 -8.09
CA LEU A 175 0.31 4.93 -8.09
C LEU A 175 0.41 6.30 -7.41
N PHE A 176 -0.33 7.29 -7.94
CA PHE A 176 -0.49 8.61 -7.35
C PHE A 176 -1.97 8.90 -7.16
N GLU A 177 -2.35 9.43 -6.01
CA GLU A 177 -3.74 9.84 -5.73
C GLU A 177 -4.05 11.28 -6.17
N SER A 178 -3.05 11.98 -6.70
CA SER A 178 -3.11 13.42 -7.00
C SER A 178 -4.17 13.83 -8.02
N ALA A 179 -4.61 12.94 -8.92
CA ALA A 179 -5.68 13.16 -9.88
C ALA A 179 -7.08 12.80 -9.37
N GLY A 180 -7.20 12.21 -8.19
CA GLY A 180 -8.52 11.98 -7.58
C GLY A 180 -9.26 13.30 -7.35
N GLN A 181 -10.58 13.32 -7.58
CA GLN A 181 -11.39 14.54 -7.52
C GLN A 181 -11.16 15.34 -6.23
N LYS A 182 -11.12 14.68 -5.10
CA LYS A 182 -10.83 15.27 -3.79
C LYS A 182 -9.52 16.08 -3.76
N TYR A 183 -8.49 15.57 -4.44
CA TYR A 183 -7.15 16.19 -4.48
C TYR A 183 -7.03 17.22 -5.59
N TYR A 184 -7.62 16.94 -6.73
CA TYR A 184 -7.60 17.84 -7.89
C TYR A 184 -8.43 19.11 -7.66
N GLU A 185 -9.65 18.95 -7.13
CA GLU A 185 -10.57 20.06 -6.88
C GLU A 185 -10.43 20.68 -5.47
N GLY A 186 -9.71 20.03 -4.55
CA GLY A 186 -9.54 20.52 -3.18
C GLY A 186 -10.85 20.53 -2.37
N THR A 187 -11.80 19.64 -2.70
CA THR A 187 -13.17 19.64 -2.13
C THR A 187 -13.24 19.39 -0.62
N ASP A 188 -12.15 18.93 -0.02
CA ASP A 188 -12.03 18.72 1.43
C ASP A 188 -11.39 19.91 2.17
N GLY A 189 -11.17 21.04 1.50
CA GLY A 189 -10.62 22.27 2.08
C GLY A 189 -9.10 22.24 2.34
N LYS A 190 -8.38 21.19 1.88
CA LYS A 190 -6.93 21.06 2.08
C LYS A 190 -6.09 21.57 0.91
N GLY A 191 -6.72 22.28 -0.04
CA GLY A 191 -6.07 22.79 -1.24
C GLY A 191 -5.95 21.76 -2.35
N ASN A 192 -5.44 22.19 -3.49
CA ASN A 192 -5.36 21.39 -4.71
C ASN A 192 -3.98 20.73 -4.84
N SER A 193 -3.92 19.60 -5.53
CA SER A 193 -2.64 19.02 -5.96
C SER A 193 -1.98 19.89 -7.02
N LEU A 194 -0.69 20.12 -6.87
CA LEU A 194 0.10 20.93 -7.82
C LEU A 194 0.42 20.19 -9.11
N SER A 195 0.44 18.88 -9.09
CA SER A 195 0.86 18.05 -10.23
C SER A 195 0.00 16.78 -10.29
N PRO A 196 -1.28 16.91 -10.71
CA PRO A 196 -2.16 15.75 -10.82
C PRO A 196 -1.65 14.76 -11.88
N LEU A 197 -1.52 13.49 -11.50
CA LEU A 197 -1.10 12.39 -12.35
C LEU A 197 -2.24 11.41 -12.53
N GLU A 198 -2.76 11.32 -13.74
CA GLU A 198 -3.87 10.41 -14.10
C GLU A 198 -3.40 9.01 -14.51
N LYS A 199 -2.10 8.78 -14.54
CA LYS A 199 -1.49 7.54 -15.02
C LYS A 199 -0.62 6.91 -13.95
N ILE A 200 -0.62 5.59 -13.91
CA ILE A 200 0.37 4.82 -13.17
C ILE A 200 1.74 5.00 -13.86
N ILE A 201 2.74 5.38 -13.09
CA ILE A 201 4.12 5.50 -13.59
C ILE A 201 4.76 4.11 -13.55
N CYS A 202 5.38 3.72 -14.66
CA CYS A 202 6.13 2.48 -14.77
C CYS A 202 7.62 2.79 -14.96
N ILE A 203 8.47 2.24 -14.11
CA ILE A 203 9.93 2.38 -14.15
C ILE A 203 10.53 1.00 -14.33
N ARG A 204 11.38 0.82 -15.35
CA ARG A 204 12.13 -0.41 -15.52
C ARG A 204 13.28 -0.45 -14.51
N LEU A 205 13.32 -1.48 -13.69
CA LEU A 205 14.42 -1.71 -12.75
C LEU A 205 15.62 -2.28 -13.51
N GLN A 206 16.79 -1.70 -13.27
CA GLN A 206 18.04 -2.27 -13.76
C GLN A 206 18.51 -3.34 -12.77
N SER A 207 19.01 -4.45 -13.29
CA SER A 207 19.74 -5.43 -12.49
C SER A 207 20.99 -4.76 -11.89
N VAL A 208 21.22 -4.95 -10.62
CA VAL A 208 22.44 -4.49 -9.95
C VAL A 208 23.54 -5.50 -10.20
#